data_d9a7c693c89409f1c994339b53067651
#
_entry.id   d9a7c693c89409f1c994339b53067651
#
_cell.length_a   1.000
_cell.length_b   1.000
_cell.length_c   1.000
_cell.angle_alpha   90.00
_cell.angle_beta   90.00
_cell.angle_gamma   90.00
#
_symmetry.space_group_name_H-M   'P 1'
#
loop_
_entity.id
_entity.type
_entity.pdbx_description
1 polymer ?
#
loop_
_entity_poly.entity_id
_entity_poly.type
_entity_poly.pdbx_seq_one_letter_code
_entity_poly.pdbx_strand_id
1 'polypeptide(L)'
;MKALNSFGFPVLRFNFRGTGLSEGEHAAGVGEVEGVRSALDWLEREYALPIVFAGFSFGAAVGLRAAYADDRVCALIALGLPAVPAEDRVYDFEFLRASHKPKLFVSGSRDQFAPTGKLEALVSTFAEPKKLVRIEAGDHFFEGRLKEMRVTVEDWLKQLLLTSKHEPLTINL
;
A
#
# COMPACT_ATOMS: atom_id res chain seq x y z
N MET A 1 0.28 -9.35 7.90
CA MET A 1 -0.89 -9.39 8.80
C MET A 1 -0.52 -9.57 10.27
N LYS A 2 0.03 -10.71 10.72
CA LYS A 2 0.36 -10.92 12.15
C LYS A 2 1.16 -9.75 12.77
N ALA A 3 2.08 -9.16 12.02
CA ALA A 3 2.87 -8.01 12.46
C ALA A 3 2.02 -6.73 12.67
N LEU A 4 1.03 -6.47 11.82
CA LEU A 4 0.13 -5.33 11.97
C LEU A 4 -0.87 -5.53 13.11
N ASN A 5 -1.36 -6.76 13.30
CA ASN A 5 -2.20 -7.10 14.44
C ASN A 5 -1.48 -6.91 15.79
N SER A 6 -0.15 -7.03 15.84
CA SER A 6 0.60 -6.80 17.08
C SER A 6 0.59 -5.34 17.54
N PHE A 7 0.19 -4.39 16.68
CA PHE A 7 -0.08 -3.00 17.07
C PHE A 7 -1.49 -2.77 17.62
N GLY A 8 -2.33 -3.81 17.69
CA GLY A 8 -3.72 -3.68 18.12
C GLY A 8 -4.68 -3.18 17.05
N PHE A 9 -4.22 -2.99 15.80
CA PHE A 9 -5.10 -2.55 14.72
C PHE A 9 -5.94 -3.69 14.15
N PRO A 10 -7.23 -3.48 13.86
CA PRO A 10 -7.99 -4.38 13.01
C PRO A 10 -7.38 -4.39 11.61
N VAL A 11 -7.24 -5.57 11.03
CA VAL A 11 -6.64 -5.73 9.69
C VAL A 11 -7.58 -6.50 8.79
N LEU A 12 -8.08 -5.84 7.74
CA LEU A 12 -8.84 -6.46 6.68
C LEU A 12 -7.92 -6.90 5.53
N ARG A 13 -8.09 -8.12 5.08
CA ARG A 13 -7.52 -8.64 3.83
C ARG A 13 -8.61 -9.30 3.01
N PHE A 14 -8.68 -8.98 1.75
CA PHE A 14 -9.66 -9.56 0.84
C PHE A 14 -9.01 -10.00 -0.48
N ASN A 15 -9.69 -10.85 -1.23
CA ASN A 15 -9.32 -11.21 -2.59
C ASN A 15 -10.06 -10.30 -3.57
N PHE A 16 -9.40 -9.92 -4.65
CA PHE A 16 -10.07 -9.24 -5.74
C PHE A 16 -11.06 -10.17 -6.44
N ARG A 17 -11.99 -9.57 -7.20
CA ARG A 17 -12.93 -10.28 -8.06
C ARG A 17 -12.22 -11.31 -8.95
N GLY A 18 -12.83 -12.47 -9.15
CA GLY A 18 -12.25 -13.55 -9.94
C GLY A 18 -11.02 -14.20 -9.32
N THR A 19 -10.70 -13.94 -8.03
CA THR A 19 -9.53 -14.50 -7.35
C THR A 19 -9.94 -15.34 -6.15
N GLY A 20 -9.44 -16.57 -6.05
CA GLY A 20 -9.77 -17.49 -4.97
C GLY A 20 -11.27 -17.82 -4.94
N LEU A 21 -11.95 -17.50 -3.83
CA LEU A 21 -13.39 -17.70 -3.67
C LEU A 21 -14.22 -16.43 -3.98
N SER A 22 -13.60 -15.36 -4.42
CA SER A 22 -14.32 -14.14 -4.78
C SER A 22 -14.97 -14.31 -6.15
N GLU A 23 -16.24 -13.97 -6.21
CA GLU A 23 -17.03 -14.01 -7.44
C GLU A 23 -16.61 -12.93 -8.45
N GLY A 24 -17.18 -13.01 -9.67
CA GLY A 24 -16.93 -12.08 -10.77
C GLY A 24 -15.68 -12.42 -11.57
N GLU A 25 -15.28 -11.51 -12.45
CA GLU A 25 -14.15 -11.66 -13.35
C GLU A 25 -13.11 -10.57 -13.11
N HIS A 26 -11.84 -10.89 -13.35
CA HIS A 26 -10.74 -9.94 -13.30
C HIS A 26 -10.94 -8.85 -14.37
N ALA A 27 -10.84 -7.58 -13.96
CA ALA A 27 -11.14 -6.42 -14.80
C ALA A 27 -9.91 -5.51 -15.02
N ALA A 28 -8.72 -6.10 -15.08
CA ALA A 28 -7.44 -5.46 -15.42
C ALA A 28 -7.13 -4.19 -14.58
N GLY A 29 -7.59 -4.12 -13.34
CA GLY A 29 -7.36 -3.01 -12.41
C GLY A 29 -8.47 -1.96 -12.38
N VAL A 30 -9.45 -2.02 -13.26
CA VAL A 30 -10.58 -1.06 -13.28
C VAL A 30 -11.65 -1.45 -12.26
N GLY A 31 -12.17 -2.66 -12.36
CA GLY A 31 -13.21 -3.17 -11.45
C GLY A 31 -12.67 -3.48 -10.05
N GLU A 32 -11.38 -3.76 -9.94
CA GLU A 32 -10.72 -4.02 -8.65
C GLU A 32 -10.64 -2.78 -7.77
N VAL A 33 -10.61 -1.56 -8.34
CA VAL A 33 -10.69 -0.29 -7.60
C VAL A 33 -11.97 -0.22 -6.76
N GLU A 34 -13.12 -0.64 -7.32
CA GLU A 34 -14.39 -0.68 -6.59
C GLU A 34 -14.36 -1.69 -5.43
N GLY A 35 -13.65 -2.82 -5.60
CA GLY A 35 -13.44 -3.78 -4.52
C GLY A 35 -12.65 -3.17 -3.35
N VAL A 36 -11.64 -2.34 -3.63
CA VAL A 36 -10.91 -1.61 -2.58
C VAL A 36 -11.82 -0.60 -1.89
N ARG A 37 -12.61 0.18 -2.64
CA ARG A 37 -13.57 1.15 -2.06
C ARG A 37 -14.57 0.47 -1.15
N SER A 38 -15.16 -0.65 -1.59
CA SER A 38 -16.08 -1.45 -0.76
C SER A 38 -15.42 -1.95 0.53
N ALA A 39 -14.14 -2.31 0.48
CA ALA A 39 -13.37 -2.70 1.67
C ALA A 39 -13.14 -1.51 2.62
N LEU A 40 -12.88 -0.31 2.10
CA LEU A 40 -12.77 0.92 2.89
C LEU A 40 -14.12 1.26 3.54
N ASP A 41 -15.22 1.15 2.79
CA ASP A 41 -16.58 1.39 3.31
C ASP A 41 -16.94 0.40 4.43
N TRP A 42 -16.54 -0.84 4.29
CA TRP A 42 -16.75 -1.85 5.32
C TRP A 42 -15.96 -1.53 6.60
N LEU A 43 -14.67 -1.17 6.48
CA LEU A 43 -13.83 -0.79 7.62
C LEU A 43 -14.38 0.43 8.35
N GLU A 44 -14.87 1.43 7.62
CA GLU A 44 -15.50 2.61 8.21
C GLU A 44 -16.74 2.24 9.04
N ARG A 45 -17.63 1.40 8.49
CA ARG A 45 -18.84 0.98 9.21
C ARG A 45 -18.55 0.18 10.47
N GLU A 46 -17.52 -0.68 10.43
CA GLU A 46 -17.22 -1.58 11.55
C GLU A 46 -16.40 -0.91 12.65
N TYR A 47 -15.53 0.05 12.30
CA TYR A 47 -14.56 0.56 13.27
C TYR A 47 -14.56 2.09 13.39
N ALA A 48 -14.95 2.84 12.36
CA ALA A 48 -14.89 4.31 12.31
C ALA A 48 -13.50 4.87 12.73
N LEU A 49 -12.42 4.26 12.29
CA LEU A 49 -11.03 4.60 12.62
C LEU A 49 -10.29 5.06 11.36
N PRO A 50 -9.26 5.92 11.49
CA PRO A 50 -8.36 6.23 10.38
C PRO A 50 -7.74 4.97 9.79
N ILE A 51 -7.71 4.88 8.46
CA ILE A 51 -7.27 3.70 7.73
C ILE A 51 -5.85 3.91 7.20
N VAL A 52 -4.97 2.92 7.40
CA VAL A 52 -3.72 2.81 6.67
C VAL A 52 -3.92 1.80 5.54
N PHE A 53 -3.79 2.26 4.31
CA PHE A 53 -3.80 1.37 3.15
C PHE A 53 -2.42 0.73 2.97
N ALA A 54 -2.38 -0.59 2.75
CA ALA A 54 -1.18 -1.32 2.36
C ALA A 54 -1.48 -2.28 1.21
N GLY A 55 -0.74 -2.17 0.11
CA GLY A 55 -0.87 -3.04 -1.05
C GLY A 55 0.46 -3.65 -1.50
N PHE A 56 0.38 -4.81 -2.16
CA PHE A 56 1.53 -5.47 -2.77
C PHE A 56 1.32 -5.61 -4.28
N SER A 57 2.36 -5.25 -5.08
CA SER A 57 2.38 -5.45 -6.52
C SER A 57 1.15 -4.85 -7.22
N PHE A 58 0.38 -5.64 -7.95
CA PHE A 58 -0.91 -5.26 -8.55
C PHE A 58 -1.86 -4.66 -7.51
N GLY A 59 -1.95 -5.26 -6.32
CA GLY A 59 -2.76 -4.73 -5.23
C GLY A 59 -2.29 -3.35 -4.73
N ALA A 60 -1.00 -3.03 -4.82
CA ALA A 60 -0.50 -1.69 -4.53
C ALA A 60 -0.97 -0.70 -5.61
N ALA A 61 -0.82 -1.04 -6.89
CA ALA A 61 -1.20 -0.16 -8.00
C ALA A 61 -2.69 0.18 -7.97
N VAL A 62 -3.54 -0.83 -7.86
CA VAL A 62 -5.00 -0.68 -7.82
C VAL A 62 -5.46 0.03 -6.56
N GLY A 63 -4.92 -0.39 -5.42
CA GLY A 63 -5.37 0.16 -4.14
C GLY A 63 -4.91 1.59 -3.90
N LEU A 64 -3.73 1.99 -4.34
CA LEU A 64 -3.31 3.40 -4.31
C LEU A 64 -4.29 4.28 -5.08
N ARG A 65 -4.80 3.83 -6.24
CA ARG A 65 -5.78 4.56 -7.04
C ARG A 65 -7.13 4.72 -6.34
N ALA A 66 -7.52 3.75 -5.50
CA ALA A 66 -8.72 3.88 -4.67
C ALA A 66 -8.51 4.77 -3.44
N ALA A 67 -7.32 4.67 -2.80
CA ALA A 67 -7.05 5.20 -1.47
C ALA A 67 -6.48 6.63 -1.45
N TYR A 68 -5.85 7.10 -2.55
CA TYR A 68 -5.09 8.36 -2.54
C TYR A 68 -5.93 9.60 -2.20
N ALA A 69 -7.19 9.64 -2.62
CA ALA A 69 -8.13 10.75 -2.40
C ALA A 69 -9.23 10.43 -1.39
N ASP A 70 -9.21 9.25 -0.76
CA ASP A 70 -10.20 8.88 0.25
C ASP A 70 -9.81 9.46 1.61
N ASP A 71 -10.62 10.37 2.16
CA ASP A 71 -10.30 11.10 3.40
C ASP A 71 -10.18 10.20 4.64
N ARG A 72 -10.76 9.00 4.60
CA ARG A 72 -10.63 7.98 5.66
C ARG A 72 -9.23 7.36 5.70
N VAL A 73 -8.50 7.41 4.58
CA VAL A 73 -7.15 6.87 4.48
C VAL A 73 -6.14 7.92 4.88
N CYS A 74 -5.44 7.69 5.99
CA CYS A 74 -4.45 8.62 6.54
C CYS A 74 -3.01 8.36 6.04
N ALA A 75 -2.71 7.17 5.52
CA ALA A 75 -1.38 6.83 5.02
C ALA A 75 -1.42 5.70 3.98
N LEU A 76 -0.41 5.66 3.12
CA LEU A 76 -0.31 4.74 1.98
C LEU A 76 0.99 3.92 2.05
N ILE A 77 0.90 2.60 1.90
CA ILE A 77 2.06 1.71 1.85
C ILE A 77 1.99 0.90 0.55
N ALA A 78 3.03 0.95 -0.25
CA ALA A 78 3.18 0.16 -1.47
C ALA A 78 4.42 -0.75 -1.38
N LEU A 79 4.18 -2.04 -1.45
CA LEU A 79 5.21 -3.07 -1.46
C LEU A 79 5.34 -3.60 -2.89
N GLY A 80 6.56 -3.59 -3.46
CA GLY A 80 6.80 -4.05 -4.82
C GLY A 80 5.95 -3.31 -5.87
N LEU A 81 5.84 -1.98 -5.77
CA LEU A 81 5.07 -1.19 -6.72
C LEU A 81 5.65 -1.35 -8.13
N PRO A 82 4.88 -1.82 -9.14
CA PRO A 82 5.39 -1.94 -10.50
C PRO A 82 5.78 -0.58 -11.08
N ALA A 83 7.01 -0.45 -11.56
CA ALA A 83 7.54 0.78 -12.18
C ALA A 83 7.79 0.62 -13.68
N VAL A 84 7.50 -0.56 -14.22
CA VAL A 84 7.56 -0.86 -15.66
C VAL A 84 6.25 -1.50 -16.11
N PRO A 85 5.84 -1.33 -17.37
CA PRO A 85 4.67 -2.02 -17.91
C PRO A 85 4.85 -3.54 -17.80
N ALA A 86 3.77 -4.25 -17.49
CA ALA A 86 3.65 -5.69 -17.74
C ALA A 86 3.02 -5.90 -19.13
N GLU A 87 3.09 -7.12 -19.68
CA GLU A 87 2.66 -7.43 -21.05
C GLU A 87 1.26 -6.91 -21.41
N ASP A 88 0.34 -6.92 -20.44
CA ASP A 88 -1.07 -6.54 -20.59
C ASP A 88 -1.48 -5.30 -19.75
N ARG A 89 -0.54 -4.63 -19.05
CA ARG A 89 -0.84 -3.57 -18.08
C ARG A 89 0.12 -2.40 -18.18
N VAL A 90 -0.45 -1.23 -18.29
CA VAL A 90 0.25 0.04 -18.11
C VAL A 90 -0.29 0.70 -16.84
N TYR A 91 0.60 1.01 -15.92
CA TYR A 91 0.24 1.66 -14.67
C TYR A 91 0.43 3.17 -14.77
N ASP A 92 -0.58 3.91 -14.34
CA ASP A 92 -0.54 5.35 -14.20
C ASP A 92 -0.63 5.73 -12.72
N PHE A 93 0.35 6.51 -12.27
CA PHE A 93 0.47 7.00 -10.89
C PHE A 93 0.51 8.52 -10.79
N GLU A 94 0.12 9.25 -11.84
CA GLU A 94 0.11 10.72 -11.87
C GLU A 94 -0.66 11.33 -10.69
N PHE A 95 -1.73 10.66 -10.24
CA PHE A 95 -2.52 11.08 -9.09
C PHE A 95 -1.71 11.21 -7.79
N LEU A 96 -0.59 10.50 -7.64
CA LEU A 96 0.27 10.60 -6.46
C LEU A 96 1.10 11.89 -6.41
N ARG A 97 1.21 12.62 -7.51
CA ARG A 97 1.86 13.94 -7.55
C ARG A 97 1.09 15.00 -6.76
N ALA A 98 -0.21 14.83 -6.59
CA ALA A 98 -1.07 15.74 -5.83
C ALA A 98 -1.46 15.20 -4.45
N SER A 99 -1.11 13.97 -4.11
CA SER A 99 -1.48 13.38 -2.83
C SER A 99 -0.46 13.73 -1.74
N HIS A 100 -0.87 14.47 -0.72
CA HIS A 100 -0.04 14.83 0.44
C HIS A 100 -0.14 13.84 1.60
N LYS A 101 -0.79 12.70 1.43
CA LYS A 101 -0.79 11.63 2.43
C LYS A 101 0.62 11.06 2.59
N PRO A 102 1.06 10.74 3.83
CA PRO A 102 2.31 10.01 4.05
C PRO A 102 2.36 8.72 3.24
N LYS A 103 3.45 8.50 2.53
CA LYS A 103 3.63 7.36 1.62
C LYS A 103 4.92 6.62 1.89
N LEU A 104 4.82 5.29 2.04
CA LEU A 104 5.97 4.39 2.09
C LEU A 104 5.98 3.48 0.86
N PHE A 105 7.09 3.46 0.16
CA PHE A 105 7.37 2.53 -0.92
C PHE A 105 8.49 1.59 -0.48
N VAL A 106 8.27 0.27 -0.57
CA VAL A 106 9.29 -0.74 -0.25
C VAL A 106 9.44 -1.66 -1.46
N SER A 107 10.67 -1.85 -1.94
CA SER A 107 10.96 -2.70 -3.08
C SER A 107 12.26 -3.46 -2.86
N GLY A 108 12.37 -4.67 -3.42
CA GLY A 108 13.63 -5.39 -3.47
C GLY A 108 14.61 -4.77 -4.47
N SER A 109 15.92 -4.81 -4.18
CA SER A 109 16.93 -4.30 -5.12
C SER A 109 17.06 -5.12 -6.41
N ARG A 110 16.49 -6.34 -6.41
CA ARG A 110 16.43 -7.26 -7.56
C ARG A 110 15.02 -7.44 -8.11
N ASP A 111 14.11 -6.54 -7.76
CA ASP A 111 12.72 -6.59 -8.25
C ASP A 111 12.68 -6.27 -9.75
N GLN A 112 12.32 -7.25 -10.56
CA GLN A 112 12.25 -7.13 -12.01
C GLN A 112 11.10 -6.23 -12.50
N PHE A 113 10.02 -6.09 -11.71
CA PHE A 113 8.88 -5.21 -12.02
C PHE A 113 9.10 -3.77 -11.55
N ALA A 114 10.11 -3.56 -10.70
CA ALA A 114 10.48 -2.26 -10.16
C ALA A 114 12.00 -2.05 -10.20
N PRO A 115 12.65 -2.07 -11.40
CA PRO A 115 14.09 -1.81 -11.51
C PRO A 115 14.45 -0.50 -10.81
N THR A 116 15.58 -0.51 -10.06
CA THR A 116 15.99 0.55 -9.15
C THR A 116 15.81 1.96 -9.72
N GLY A 117 16.47 2.27 -10.81
CA GLY A 117 16.43 3.61 -11.41
C GLY A 117 15.03 4.00 -11.92
N LYS A 118 14.21 3.03 -12.36
CA LYS A 118 12.84 3.31 -12.82
C LYS A 118 11.92 3.65 -11.64
N LEU A 119 11.99 2.87 -10.56
CA LEU A 119 11.19 3.13 -9.37
C LEU A 119 11.61 4.45 -8.69
N GLU A 120 12.90 4.72 -8.57
CA GLU A 120 13.42 5.98 -8.00
C GLU A 120 12.96 7.19 -8.81
N ALA A 121 13.08 7.13 -10.14
CA ALA A 121 12.61 8.19 -11.02
C ALA A 121 11.09 8.40 -10.89
N LEU A 122 10.30 7.33 -10.81
CA LEU A 122 8.86 7.40 -10.63
C LEU A 122 8.51 8.03 -9.28
N VAL A 123 9.06 7.50 -8.17
CA VAL A 123 8.75 7.99 -6.82
C VAL A 123 9.23 9.42 -6.61
N SER A 124 10.31 9.86 -7.26
CA SER A 124 10.80 11.25 -7.17
C SER A 124 9.74 12.26 -7.62
N THR A 125 8.84 11.89 -8.53
CA THR A 125 7.78 12.76 -9.05
C THR A 125 6.59 12.93 -8.11
N PHE A 126 6.43 12.08 -7.10
CA PHE A 126 5.28 12.12 -6.20
C PHE A 126 5.41 13.24 -5.17
N ALA A 127 4.28 13.75 -4.67
CA ALA A 127 4.29 14.76 -3.61
C ALA A 127 4.84 14.21 -2.28
N GLU A 128 5.41 15.09 -1.48
CA GLU A 128 5.78 14.78 -0.09
C GLU A 128 4.54 14.73 0.83
N PRO A 129 4.60 14.06 2.01
CA PRO A 129 5.74 13.26 2.48
C PRO A 129 5.78 11.86 1.84
N LYS A 130 6.96 11.43 1.45
CA LYS A 130 7.19 10.09 0.88
C LYS A 130 8.52 9.51 1.36
N LYS A 131 8.59 8.18 1.42
CA LYS A 131 9.82 7.45 1.71
C LYS A 131 9.93 6.24 0.78
N LEU A 132 11.08 6.07 0.14
CA LEU A 132 11.42 4.87 -0.62
C LEU A 132 12.48 4.10 0.15
N VAL A 133 12.24 2.81 0.39
CA VAL A 133 13.19 1.89 1.03
C VAL A 133 13.44 0.72 0.10
N ARG A 134 14.69 0.43 -0.14
CA ARG A 134 15.14 -0.71 -0.92
C ARG A 134 15.67 -1.79 0.01
N ILE A 135 15.13 -2.99 -0.14
CA ILE A 135 15.60 -4.18 0.59
C ILE A 135 16.71 -4.82 -0.26
N GLU A 136 17.93 -4.79 0.27
CA GLU A 136 19.10 -5.30 -0.44
C GLU A 136 18.98 -6.80 -0.71
N ALA A 137 19.34 -7.21 -1.94
CA ALA A 137 19.20 -8.57 -2.47
C ALA A 137 17.77 -9.16 -2.42
N GLY A 138 16.74 -8.34 -2.13
CA GLY A 138 15.33 -8.73 -2.21
C GLY A 138 14.86 -8.78 -3.66
N ASP A 139 14.07 -9.79 -3.99
CA ASP A 139 13.31 -9.90 -5.24
C ASP A 139 11.92 -9.24 -5.10
N HIS A 140 11.06 -9.46 -6.10
CA HIS A 140 9.68 -8.95 -6.07
C HIS A 140 8.88 -9.46 -4.88
N PHE A 141 9.07 -10.71 -4.47
CA PHE A 141 8.34 -11.36 -3.37
C PHE A 141 9.05 -11.22 -2.02
N PHE A 142 10.21 -10.53 -1.98
CA PHE A 142 11.06 -10.40 -0.80
C PHE A 142 11.50 -11.76 -0.25
N GLU A 143 11.75 -12.74 -1.13
CA GLU A 143 12.16 -14.08 -0.72
C GLU A 143 13.45 -13.99 0.13
N GLY A 144 13.46 -14.68 1.28
CA GLY A 144 14.55 -14.61 2.26
C GLY A 144 14.70 -13.25 2.96
N ARG A 145 13.90 -12.21 2.61
CA ARG A 145 13.97 -10.83 3.13
C ARG A 145 12.67 -10.32 3.75
N LEU A 146 11.70 -11.19 3.97
CA LEU A 146 10.41 -10.82 4.55
C LEU A 146 10.54 -10.18 5.94
N LYS A 147 11.57 -10.53 6.71
CA LYS A 147 11.83 -9.93 8.02
C LYS A 147 12.22 -8.46 7.89
N GLU A 148 13.14 -8.16 6.98
CA GLU A 148 13.61 -6.78 6.74
C GLU A 148 12.46 -5.91 6.21
N MET A 149 11.70 -6.41 5.24
CA MET A 149 10.52 -5.71 4.73
C MET A 149 9.52 -5.43 5.85
N ARG A 150 9.22 -6.43 6.69
CA ARG A 150 8.31 -6.27 7.83
C ARG A 150 8.80 -5.20 8.81
N VAL A 151 10.06 -5.27 9.23
CA VAL A 151 10.66 -4.29 10.17
C VAL A 151 10.59 -2.88 9.58
N THR A 152 10.87 -2.72 8.28
CA THR A 152 10.76 -1.44 7.58
C THR A 152 9.35 -0.84 7.68
N VAL A 153 8.32 -1.66 7.46
CA VAL A 153 6.92 -1.22 7.58
C VAL A 153 6.56 -0.88 9.02
N GLU A 154 6.92 -1.75 9.97
CA GLU A 154 6.65 -1.55 11.40
C GLU A 154 7.29 -0.26 11.93
N ASP A 155 8.55 -0.01 11.61
CA ASP A 155 9.27 1.18 12.07
C ASP A 155 8.73 2.47 11.44
N TRP A 156 8.34 2.41 10.16
CA TRP A 156 7.71 3.56 9.53
C TRP A 156 6.34 3.87 10.16
N LEU A 157 5.52 2.86 10.46
CA LEU A 157 4.24 3.04 11.14
C LEU A 157 4.41 3.59 12.55
N LYS A 158 5.39 3.12 13.31
CA LYS A 158 5.71 3.68 14.64
C LYS A 158 6.05 5.17 14.54
N GLN A 159 6.90 5.56 13.59
CA GLN A 159 7.25 6.95 13.36
C GLN A 159 6.02 7.79 12.98
N LEU A 160 5.18 7.28 12.09
CA LEU A 160 3.95 7.96 11.68
C LEU A 160 3.03 8.22 12.88
N LEU A 161 2.80 7.22 13.73
CA LEU A 161 1.96 7.35 14.93
C LEU A 161 2.53 8.34 15.95
N LEU A 162 3.86 8.40 16.10
CA LEU A 162 4.52 9.35 17.01
C LEU A 162 4.49 10.79 16.49
N THR A 163 4.49 10.99 15.17
CA THR A 163 4.49 12.33 14.55
C THR A 163 3.09 12.89 14.30
N SER A 164 2.07 12.06 14.29
CA SER A 164 0.67 12.48 14.19
C SER A 164 0.25 13.19 15.48
N LYS A 165 0.51 14.50 15.57
CA LYS A 165 0.12 15.38 16.69
C LYS A 165 -1.39 15.68 16.75
N HIS A 166 -2.22 15.01 16.00
CA HIS A 166 -3.67 15.14 16.08
C HIS A 166 -4.24 13.94 16.81
N GLU A 167 -4.70 14.22 18.02
CA GLU A 167 -5.38 13.36 18.99
C GLU A 167 -4.86 11.92 19.11
N PRO A 168 -4.54 11.46 20.33
CA PRO A 168 -4.20 10.06 20.50
C PRO A 168 -5.36 9.25 19.89
N LEU A 169 -5.03 8.29 19.01
CA LEU A 169 -5.97 7.24 18.62
C LEU A 169 -6.42 6.57 19.91
N THR A 170 -7.46 7.11 20.53
CA THR A 170 -8.00 6.60 21.79
C THR A 170 -8.70 5.31 21.39
N ILE A 171 -7.99 4.21 21.49
CA ILE A 171 -8.61 2.89 21.44
C ILE A 171 -9.36 2.77 22.76
N ASN A 172 -10.65 3.09 22.75
CA ASN A 172 -11.54 2.65 23.82
C ASN A 172 -11.65 1.13 23.68
N LEU A 173 -10.96 0.41 24.55
CA LEU A 173 -11.08 -1.03 24.77
C LEU A 173 -12.46 -1.35 25.37
#